data_d2d7e732057cec6bf13153f5f49b0123
#
_entry.id   d2d7e732057cec6bf13153f5f49b0123
#
_cell.length_a   1.000
_cell.length_b   1.000
_cell.length_c   1.000
_cell.angle_alpha   90.00
_cell.angle_beta   90.00
_cell.angle_gamma   90.00
#
_symmetry.space_group_name_H-M   'P 1'
#
loop_
_entity.id
_entity.type
_entity.pdbx_description
1 polymer ?
#
loop_
_entity_poly.entity_id
_entity_poly.type
_entity_poly.pdbx_seq_one_letter_code
_entity_poly.pdbx_strand_id
1 'polypeptide(L)'
;VRLALATAALILAGCSTDSFVGPLAYTRSERLAIDLRTEEGQPKSRLQARVNQVMDEVFGDAPNHMKVPPGSGLRDGGAWLAANAVLPSKERPGRVFYERAGTEGTTDLVFIQGGYGLYRLHCLHCHGLSGDGMGPTAPYLWPRPRDYRRGVFKFTSTNSMKPSRDDLRRIITHGVHGTSMPAFESLMSKSDIEQVIEYVIFLAARGETELALVNEAMSADDADADTTVTNELGLQLAQTVFENWKLADT
;
A
#
# COMPACT_ATOMS: atom_id res chain seq x y z
N VAL A 1 -21.62 -19.11 60.33
CA VAL A 1 -21.94 -18.84 58.95
C VAL A 1 -20.93 -17.78 58.44
N ARG A 2 -19.92 -18.19 57.70
CA ARG A 2 -18.93 -17.26 57.08
C ARG A 2 -19.35 -17.04 55.62
N LEU A 3 -19.75 -15.81 55.32
CA LEU A 3 -20.00 -15.36 53.94
C LEU A 3 -18.67 -15.09 53.27
N ALA A 4 -18.34 -15.86 52.24
CA ALA A 4 -17.22 -15.57 51.33
C ALA A 4 -17.71 -14.61 50.26
N LEU A 5 -17.17 -13.39 50.28
CA LEU A 5 -17.32 -12.45 49.15
C LEU A 5 -16.38 -12.89 48.01
N ALA A 6 -16.98 -13.36 46.93
CA ALA A 6 -16.27 -13.57 45.69
C ALA A 6 -16.15 -12.22 44.94
N THR A 7 -14.96 -11.66 44.95
CA THR A 7 -14.60 -10.51 44.08
C THR A 7 -14.42 -11.01 42.64
N ALA A 8 -15.40 -10.73 41.80
CA ALA A 8 -15.27 -10.92 40.36
C ALA A 8 -14.31 -9.85 39.82
N ALA A 9 -13.09 -10.25 39.46
CA ALA A 9 -12.17 -9.40 38.71
C ALA A 9 -12.70 -9.30 37.28
N LEU A 10 -13.24 -8.14 36.92
CA LEU A 10 -13.52 -7.78 35.53
C LEU A 10 -12.17 -7.67 34.80
N ILE A 11 -11.83 -8.68 34.02
CA ILE A 11 -10.73 -8.60 33.09
C ILE A 11 -11.24 -7.70 31.96
N LEU A 12 -10.89 -6.41 32.03
CA LEU A 12 -10.93 -5.54 30.87
C LEU A 12 -9.90 -6.09 29.88
N ALA A 13 -10.36 -6.85 28.89
CA ALA A 13 -9.58 -7.12 27.71
C ALA A 13 -9.33 -5.77 27.02
N GLY A 14 -8.22 -5.12 27.38
CA GLY A 14 -7.75 -3.95 26.70
C GLY A 14 -7.56 -4.35 25.24
N CYS A 15 -8.19 -3.62 24.30
CA CYS A 15 -7.81 -3.67 22.91
C CYS A 15 -6.31 -3.35 22.86
N SER A 16 -5.49 -4.37 22.63
CA SER A 16 -4.06 -4.15 22.46
C SER A 16 -3.90 -3.29 21.22
N THR A 17 -3.31 -2.13 21.39
CA THR A 17 -2.94 -1.21 20.29
C THR A 17 -1.93 -1.85 19.33
N ASP A 18 -1.37 -2.99 19.69
CA ASP A 18 -0.46 -3.81 18.88
C ASP A 18 -1.08 -4.35 17.58
N SER A 19 -2.41 -4.47 17.49
CA SER A 19 -3.05 -4.90 16.24
C SER A 19 -2.93 -3.90 15.09
N PHE A 20 -2.59 -2.64 15.39
CA PHE A 20 -2.33 -1.59 14.37
C PHE A 20 -0.86 -1.46 13.97
N VAL A 21 0.05 -2.12 14.64
CA VAL A 21 1.50 -1.89 14.54
C VAL A 21 2.28 -3.11 14.03
N GLY A 22 1.61 -4.23 13.76
CA GLY A 22 2.24 -5.40 13.17
C GLY A 22 2.90 -5.08 11.81
N PRO A 23 3.92 -5.86 11.39
CA PRO A 23 4.47 -5.72 10.07
C PRO A 23 3.34 -5.94 9.06
N LEU A 24 2.93 -4.86 8.41
CA LEU A 24 1.89 -4.91 7.40
C LEU A 24 2.55 -5.45 6.13
N ALA A 25 2.39 -6.72 5.85
CA ALA A 25 2.76 -7.26 4.54
C ALA A 25 1.81 -6.71 3.47
N TYR A 26 2.31 -6.50 2.26
CA TYR A 26 1.43 -6.23 1.14
C TYR A 26 0.51 -7.43 0.94
N THR A 27 -0.78 -7.21 1.14
CA THR A 27 -1.76 -8.22 0.82
C THR A 27 -1.76 -8.42 -0.68
N ARG A 28 -1.48 -9.62 -1.10
CA ARG A 28 -1.70 -10.02 -2.48
C ARG A 28 -3.16 -10.35 -2.58
N SER A 29 -3.92 -9.56 -3.30
CA SER A 29 -5.33 -9.83 -3.44
C SER A 29 -5.51 -11.10 -4.26
N GLU A 30 -6.52 -11.86 -3.86
CA GLU A 30 -7.01 -13.01 -4.62
C GLU A 30 -7.35 -12.68 -6.09
N ARG A 31 -7.48 -11.39 -6.44
CA ARG A 31 -7.74 -10.92 -7.82
C ARG A 31 -6.50 -10.68 -8.65
N LEU A 32 -5.35 -10.41 -8.03
CA LEU A 32 -4.05 -10.37 -8.71
C LEU A 32 -3.33 -11.70 -8.52
N ALA A 33 -3.54 -12.38 -7.42
CA ALA A 33 -3.42 -13.82 -7.33
C ALA A 33 -4.56 -14.48 -8.13
N ILE A 34 -4.66 -14.18 -9.42
CA ILE A 34 -5.26 -15.11 -10.35
C ILE A 34 -4.49 -16.39 -10.08
N ASP A 35 -5.15 -17.36 -9.46
CA ASP A 35 -4.57 -18.66 -9.23
C ASP A 35 -3.93 -19.11 -10.54
N LEU A 36 -2.62 -19.01 -10.62
CA LEU A 36 -1.91 -19.51 -11.78
C LEU A 36 -2.19 -21.00 -11.86
N ARG A 37 -3.00 -21.39 -12.84
CA ARG A 37 -3.46 -22.78 -13.02
C ARG A 37 -3.12 -23.28 -14.41
N THR A 38 -2.89 -24.57 -14.53
CA THR A 38 -2.83 -25.25 -15.82
C THR A 38 -4.22 -25.26 -16.48
N GLU A 39 -4.30 -25.66 -17.73
CA GLU A 39 -5.58 -25.83 -18.44
C GLU A 39 -6.50 -26.82 -17.72
N GLU A 40 -5.94 -27.83 -17.06
CA GLU A 40 -6.67 -28.82 -16.26
C GLU A 40 -7.01 -28.33 -14.84
N GLY A 41 -6.70 -27.05 -14.53
CA GLY A 41 -7.03 -26.41 -13.25
C GLY A 41 -6.09 -26.71 -12.10
N GLN A 42 -4.93 -27.33 -12.33
CA GLN A 42 -3.92 -27.57 -11.29
C GLN A 42 -3.19 -26.28 -10.93
N PRO A 43 -2.89 -26.04 -9.65
CA PRO A 43 -2.20 -24.82 -9.23
C PRO A 43 -0.74 -24.82 -9.72
N LYS A 44 -0.30 -23.71 -10.29
CA LYS A 44 1.10 -23.43 -10.64
C LYS A 44 1.80 -22.76 -9.44
N SER A 45 2.09 -23.55 -8.41
CA SER A 45 2.54 -23.04 -7.10
C SER A 45 3.94 -22.44 -7.14
N ARG A 46 4.84 -22.98 -7.97
CA ARG A 46 6.21 -22.47 -8.13
C ARG A 46 6.20 -21.11 -8.83
N LEU A 47 5.45 -20.99 -9.92
CA LEU A 47 5.25 -19.72 -10.61
C LEU A 47 4.64 -18.65 -9.69
N GLN A 48 3.62 -19.01 -8.91
CA GLN A 48 3.03 -18.09 -7.94
C GLN A 48 4.04 -17.65 -6.87
N ALA A 49 4.80 -18.58 -6.32
CA ALA A 49 5.84 -18.27 -5.34
C ALA A 49 6.94 -17.38 -5.94
N ARG A 50 7.31 -17.64 -7.19
CA ARG A 50 8.35 -16.88 -7.90
C ARG A 50 7.90 -15.45 -8.22
N VAL A 51 6.67 -15.25 -8.71
CA VAL A 51 6.07 -13.89 -8.87
C VAL A 51 6.16 -13.14 -7.55
N ASN A 52 5.78 -13.80 -6.48
CA ASN A 52 5.83 -13.22 -5.13
C ASN A 52 7.24 -12.78 -4.75
N GLN A 53 8.22 -13.62 -4.93
CA GLN A 53 9.62 -13.34 -4.61
C GLN A 53 10.15 -12.16 -5.45
N VAL A 54 9.87 -12.14 -6.76
CA VAL A 54 10.30 -11.04 -7.63
C VAL A 54 9.66 -9.72 -7.21
N MET A 55 8.39 -9.71 -6.83
CA MET A 55 7.74 -8.51 -6.32
C MET A 55 8.39 -7.99 -5.03
N ASP A 56 8.78 -8.90 -4.11
CA ASP A 56 9.48 -8.53 -2.87
C ASP A 56 10.90 -8.01 -3.15
N GLU A 57 11.57 -8.53 -4.18
CA GLU A 57 12.87 -8.04 -4.61
C GLU A 57 12.80 -6.65 -5.26
N VAL A 58 11.76 -6.40 -6.06
CA VAL A 58 11.62 -5.14 -6.83
C VAL A 58 11.00 -4.01 -6.00
N PHE A 59 9.99 -4.30 -5.19
CA PHE A 59 9.21 -3.28 -4.47
C PHE A 59 9.29 -3.39 -2.94
N GLY A 60 9.93 -4.43 -2.42
CA GLY A 60 9.94 -4.74 -0.99
C GLY A 60 8.74 -5.60 -0.56
N ASP A 61 8.92 -6.30 0.54
CA ASP A 61 7.97 -7.27 1.09
C ASP A 61 6.89 -6.61 1.98
N ALA A 62 7.14 -5.39 2.41
CA ALA A 62 6.24 -4.66 3.30
C ALA A 62 6.36 -3.14 3.12
N PRO A 63 5.33 -2.37 3.52
CA PRO A 63 5.37 -0.92 3.43
C PRO A 63 6.49 -0.23 4.22
N ASN A 64 7.03 -0.86 5.23
CA ASN A 64 8.18 -0.39 5.99
C ASN A 64 9.53 -0.86 5.43
N HIS A 65 9.51 -1.74 4.42
CA HIS A 65 10.69 -2.25 3.71
C HIS A 65 10.57 -1.98 2.21
N MET A 66 10.02 -0.82 1.85
CA MET A 66 9.85 -0.44 0.44
C MET A 66 11.18 -0.33 -0.27
N LYS A 67 11.20 -0.87 -1.49
CA LYS A 67 12.23 -0.65 -2.48
C LYS A 67 11.64 0.15 -3.64
N VAL A 68 12.38 1.11 -4.14
CA VAL A 68 11.95 1.93 -5.28
C VAL A 68 12.76 1.53 -6.49
N PRO A 69 12.12 1.02 -7.55
CA PRO A 69 12.85 0.66 -8.76
C PRO A 69 13.62 1.84 -9.35
N PRO A 70 14.85 1.63 -9.82
CA PRO A 70 15.63 2.68 -10.48
C PRO A 70 14.87 3.25 -11.67
N GLY A 71 14.95 4.57 -11.85
CA GLY A 71 14.27 5.24 -12.96
C GLY A 71 12.76 5.40 -12.80
N SER A 72 12.19 5.15 -11.62
CA SER A 72 10.74 5.27 -11.34
C SER A 72 10.15 6.66 -11.62
N GLY A 73 10.95 7.73 -11.58
CA GLY A 73 10.45 9.09 -11.71
C GLY A 73 9.64 9.59 -10.49
N LEU A 74 9.63 8.80 -9.40
CA LEU A 74 9.11 9.27 -8.13
C LEU A 74 10.00 10.38 -7.58
N ARG A 75 9.39 11.38 -6.92
CA ARG A 75 10.11 12.56 -6.44
C ARG A 75 11.22 12.19 -5.48
N ASP A 76 12.35 12.85 -5.66
CA ASP A 76 13.58 12.61 -4.88
C ASP A 76 13.98 11.13 -4.82
N GLY A 77 13.79 10.39 -5.94
CA GLY A 77 14.11 8.97 -6.00
C GLY A 77 13.27 8.09 -5.06
N GLY A 78 12.08 8.56 -4.68
CA GLY A 78 11.19 7.85 -3.75
C GLY A 78 11.37 8.23 -2.28
N ALA A 79 12.22 9.19 -1.95
CA ALA A 79 12.42 9.64 -0.56
C ALA A 79 11.12 10.16 0.11
N TRP A 80 10.15 10.59 -0.69
CA TRP A 80 8.85 11.07 -0.22
C TRP A 80 7.90 9.95 0.20
N LEU A 81 8.23 8.68 -0.08
CA LEU A 81 7.34 7.55 0.22
C LEU A 81 7.30 7.20 1.69
N ALA A 82 8.45 7.12 2.33
CA ALA A 82 8.53 6.72 3.73
C ALA A 82 9.76 7.27 4.43
N ALA A 83 9.57 7.68 5.68
CA ALA A 83 10.63 7.76 6.64
C ALA A 83 10.10 7.23 7.97
N ASN A 84 10.73 6.19 8.50
CA ASN A 84 10.57 5.77 9.88
C ASN A 84 11.66 6.45 10.70
N ALA A 85 11.29 7.38 11.57
CA ALA A 85 12.22 7.99 12.50
C ALA A 85 11.73 7.70 13.92
N VAL A 86 12.60 7.15 14.75
CA VAL A 86 12.42 7.15 16.20
C VAL A 86 12.83 8.53 16.69
N LEU A 87 11.92 9.28 17.28
CA LEU A 87 12.17 10.63 17.77
C LEU A 87 11.84 10.72 19.26
N PRO A 88 12.61 11.52 20.02
CA PRO A 88 12.22 11.85 21.39
C PRO A 88 10.88 12.58 21.43
N SER A 89 10.06 12.26 22.42
CA SER A 89 8.62 12.51 22.51
C SER A 89 8.13 13.97 22.45
N LYS A 90 8.97 14.97 22.44
CA LYS A 90 8.55 16.35 22.78
C LYS A 90 8.59 17.38 21.65
N GLU A 91 9.04 17.08 20.45
CA GLU A 91 9.47 18.16 19.56
C GLU A 91 8.63 18.45 18.31
N ARG A 92 7.51 17.78 18.02
CA ARG A 92 6.75 18.11 16.79
C ARG A 92 5.23 18.03 16.96
N PRO A 93 4.57 19.16 17.25
CA PRO A 93 3.11 19.24 17.22
C PRO A 93 2.57 19.02 15.80
N GLY A 94 1.48 18.26 15.70
CA GLY A 94 0.74 18.05 14.44
C GLY A 94 1.12 16.79 13.66
N ARG A 95 1.94 15.88 14.20
CA ARG A 95 2.32 14.61 13.57
C ARG A 95 1.80 13.43 14.35
N VAL A 96 1.45 12.36 13.65
CA VAL A 96 0.90 11.16 14.29
C VAL A 96 2.02 10.33 14.85
N PHE A 97 1.99 10.18 16.17
CA PHE A 97 2.84 9.28 16.90
C PHE A 97 2.02 8.06 17.32
N TYR A 98 2.62 6.90 17.29
CA TYR A 98 2.09 5.75 18.02
C TYR A 98 3.17 5.22 18.96
N GLU A 99 2.72 4.77 20.11
CA GLU A 99 3.58 4.18 21.12
C GLU A 99 3.84 2.72 20.75
N ARG A 100 5.09 2.31 20.75
CA ARG A 100 5.50 0.91 20.64
C ARG A 100 6.23 0.51 21.91
N ALA A 101 5.96 -0.69 22.41
CA ALA A 101 6.77 -1.27 23.47
C ALA A 101 8.24 -1.29 23.03
N GLY A 102 9.08 -0.53 23.72
CA GLY A 102 10.51 -0.51 23.54
C GLY A 102 11.19 -1.69 24.21
N THR A 103 12.50 -1.78 24.04
CA THR A 103 13.31 -2.74 24.79
C THR A 103 13.40 -2.30 26.24
N GLU A 104 13.43 -3.26 27.20
CA GLU A 104 13.58 -3.01 28.64
C GLU A 104 12.43 -2.24 29.34
N GLY A 105 11.19 -2.38 28.86
CA GLY A 105 10.02 -1.74 29.48
C GLY A 105 9.91 -0.23 29.21
N THR A 106 10.64 0.27 28.24
CA THR A 106 10.48 1.64 27.74
C THR A 106 9.39 1.71 26.69
N THR A 107 8.80 2.88 26.52
CA THR A 107 7.86 3.16 25.42
C THR A 107 8.56 4.03 24.40
N ASP A 108 8.73 3.50 23.19
CA ASP A 108 9.27 4.25 22.07
C ASP A 108 8.14 4.92 21.30
N LEU A 109 8.29 6.20 21.02
CA LEU A 109 7.41 6.91 20.10
C LEU A 109 7.93 6.72 18.68
N VAL A 110 7.17 5.99 17.88
CA VAL A 110 7.49 5.77 16.46
C VAL A 110 6.72 6.78 15.64
N PHE A 111 7.46 7.53 14.87
CA PHE A 111 6.93 8.51 13.94
C PHE A 111 6.92 7.93 12.52
N ILE A 112 5.76 7.88 11.90
CA ILE A 112 5.62 7.51 10.50
C ILE A 112 5.47 8.79 9.69
N GLN A 113 6.40 9.05 8.80
CA GLN A 113 6.44 10.21 7.92
C GLN A 113 6.37 9.78 6.46
N GLY A 114 6.13 10.74 5.59
CA GLY A 114 6.05 10.51 4.15
C GLY A 114 4.69 10.00 3.70
N GLY A 115 4.59 9.71 2.41
CA GLY A 115 3.35 9.29 1.77
C GLY A 115 2.74 8.05 2.42
N TYR A 116 3.55 7.08 2.81
CA TYR A 116 3.11 5.89 3.52
C TYR A 116 2.42 6.22 4.87
N GLY A 117 3.05 7.06 5.69
CA GLY A 117 2.49 7.42 6.98
C GLY A 117 1.16 8.17 6.86
N LEU A 118 1.12 9.13 5.94
CA LEU A 118 -0.09 9.89 5.63
C LEU A 118 -1.20 9.01 5.04
N TYR A 119 -0.83 8.07 4.16
CA TYR A 119 -1.75 7.11 3.59
C TYR A 119 -2.35 6.18 4.66
N ARG A 120 -1.54 5.68 5.58
CA ARG A 120 -2.03 4.87 6.71
C ARG A 120 -3.04 5.62 7.55
N LEU A 121 -2.78 6.89 7.81
CA LEU A 121 -3.64 7.71 8.65
C LEU A 121 -4.98 8.03 7.98
N HIS A 122 -4.95 8.41 6.69
CA HIS A 122 -6.09 9.04 6.04
C HIS A 122 -6.76 8.17 4.98
N CYS A 123 -6.08 7.21 4.38
CA CYS A 123 -6.52 6.54 3.16
C CYS A 123 -6.74 5.03 3.32
N LEU A 124 -5.89 4.37 4.12
CA LEU A 124 -5.84 2.92 4.24
C LEU A 124 -7.19 2.31 4.66
N HIS A 125 -7.91 2.95 5.57
CA HIS A 125 -9.17 2.40 6.10
C HIS A 125 -10.25 2.23 5.02
N CYS A 126 -10.17 2.99 3.93
CA CYS A 126 -11.04 2.84 2.77
C CYS A 126 -10.35 2.07 1.64
N HIS A 127 -9.11 2.46 1.30
CA HIS A 127 -8.42 1.97 0.11
C HIS A 127 -7.60 0.69 0.31
N GLY A 128 -7.47 0.20 1.54
CA GLY A 128 -6.67 -0.98 1.85
C GLY A 128 -5.16 -0.72 1.84
N LEU A 129 -4.40 -1.69 2.30
CA LEU A 129 -2.94 -1.57 2.45
C LEU A 129 -2.21 -1.48 1.11
N SER A 130 -2.65 -2.25 0.15
CA SER A 130 -2.07 -2.32 -1.20
C SER A 130 -2.76 -1.42 -2.23
N GLY A 131 -3.74 -0.64 -1.81
CA GLY A 131 -4.57 0.15 -2.73
C GLY A 131 -5.65 -0.65 -3.44
N ASP A 132 -6.07 -1.78 -2.87
CA ASP A 132 -7.03 -2.73 -3.44
C ASP A 132 -8.50 -2.29 -3.32
N GLY A 133 -8.76 -1.17 -2.64
CA GLY A 133 -10.11 -0.71 -2.38
C GLY A 133 -10.87 -1.55 -1.36
N MET A 134 -10.16 -2.41 -0.59
CA MET A 134 -10.72 -3.37 0.36
C MET A 134 -10.36 -3.04 1.81
N GLY A 135 -10.17 -1.76 2.12
CA GLY A 135 -9.97 -1.34 3.50
C GLY A 135 -11.14 -1.72 4.41
N PRO A 136 -10.93 -1.70 5.74
CA PRO A 136 -11.95 -2.16 6.71
C PRO A 136 -13.31 -1.48 6.57
N THR A 137 -13.37 -0.24 6.09
CA THR A 137 -14.62 0.49 5.89
C THR A 137 -15.22 0.31 4.50
N ALA A 138 -14.46 -0.21 3.53
CA ALA A 138 -14.89 -0.36 2.15
C ALA A 138 -16.23 -1.11 1.97
N PRO A 139 -16.55 -2.17 2.74
CA PRO A 139 -17.84 -2.86 2.62
C PRO A 139 -19.06 -1.99 2.87
N TYR A 140 -18.90 -0.91 3.62
CA TYR A 140 -19.97 0.01 4.02
C TYR A 140 -20.09 1.24 3.12
N LEU A 141 -19.23 1.36 2.09
CA LEU A 141 -19.18 2.53 1.22
C LEU A 141 -19.80 2.24 -0.15
N TRP A 142 -20.54 3.22 -0.68
CA TRP A 142 -21.10 3.17 -2.02
C TRP A 142 -20.98 4.53 -2.72
N PRO A 143 -20.33 4.60 -3.89
CA PRO A 143 -19.57 3.52 -4.54
C PRO A 143 -18.38 3.08 -3.70
N ARG A 144 -17.91 1.86 -3.93
CA ARG A 144 -16.71 1.34 -3.24
C ARG A 144 -15.47 2.13 -3.61
N PRO A 145 -14.47 2.22 -2.71
CA PRO A 145 -13.19 2.82 -3.01
C PRO A 145 -12.54 2.21 -4.24
N ARG A 146 -11.80 3.02 -4.98
CA ARG A 146 -11.10 2.56 -6.18
C ARG A 146 -9.98 1.58 -5.81
N ASP A 147 -9.96 0.43 -6.51
CA ASP A 147 -8.77 -0.40 -6.63
C ASP A 147 -7.85 0.24 -7.68
N TYR A 148 -6.71 0.78 -7.28
CA TYR A 148 -5.76 1.40 -8.21
C TYR A 148 -4.56 0.53 -8.58
N ARG A 149 -4.50 -0.72 -8.13
CA ARG A 149 -3.43 -1.67 -8.48
C ARG A 149 -3.38 -2.01 -9.97
N ARG A 150 -4.46 -1.73 -10.70
CA ARG A 150 -4.50 -1.90 -12.16
C ARG A 150 -4.07 -0.65 -12.93
N GLY A 151 -3.68 0.41 -12.24
CA GLY A 151 -3.33 1.71 -12.85
C GLY A 151 -4.48 2.39 -13.59
N VAL A 152 -5.73 1.96 -13.38
CA VAL A 152 -6.92 2.51 -14.04
C VAL A 152 -7.70 3.39 -13.09
N PHE A 153 -7.87 4.65 -13.47
CA PHE A 153 -8.58 5.65 -12.70
C PHE A 153 -9.78 6.18 -13.48
N LYS A 154 -10.81 6.63 -12.75
CA LYS A 154 -12.05 7.10 -13.37
C LYS A 154 -11.96 8.55 -13.87
N PHE A 155 -11.22 9.38 -13.13
CA PHE A 155 -11.15 10.83 -13.39
C PHE A 155 -9.71 11.18 -13.77
N THR A 156 -9.45 11.18 -15.07
CA THR A 156 -8.14 11.51 -15.64
C THR A 156 -8.32 12.58 -16.70
N SER A 157 -7.36 13.49 -16.81
CA SER A 157 -7.27 14.47 -17.88
C SER A 157 -6.44 13.95 -19.07
N THR A 158 -5.82 12.79 -18.92
CA THR A 158 -4.93 12.18 -19.91
C THR A 158 -5.67 11.23 -20.83
N ASN A 159 -5.11 10.96 -22.00
CA ASN A 159 -5.63 9.97 -22.93
C ASN A 159 -5.25 8.52 -22.57
N SER A 160 -4.34 8.33 -21.61
CA SER A 160 -3.77 7.02 -21.25
C SER A 160 -4.55 6.28 -20.16
N MET A 161 -5.66 6.82 -19.65
CA MET A 161 -6.40 6.36 -18.48
C MET A 161 -5.60 6.39 -17.15
N LYS A 162 -4.34 6.83 -17.18
CA LYS A 162 -3.57 7.12 -15.99
C LYS A 162 -3.79 8.58 -15.59
N PRO A 163 -3.98 8.87 -14.31
CA PRO A 163 -4.10 10.24 -13.86
C PRO A 163 -2.71 10.91 -13.89
N SER A 164 -2.69 12.18 -14.25
CA SER A 164 -1.53 13.03 -13.94
C SER A 164 -1.45 13.29 -12.44
N ARG A 165 -0.29 13.77 -11.95
CA ARG A 165 -0.17 14.23 -10.57
C ARG A 165 -1.16 15.35 -10.25
N ASP A 166 -1.50 16.19 -11.22
CA ASP A 166 -2.51 17.25 -11.07
C ASP A 166 -3.92 16.68 -10.89
N ASP A 167 -4.28 15.61 -11.60
CA ASP A 167 -5.54 14.92 -11.39
C ASP A 167 -5.64 14.32 -9.99
N LEU A 168 -4.59 13.64 -9.54
CA LEU A 168 -4.53 13.06 -8.19
C LEU A 168 -4.59 14.16 -7.12
N ARG A 169 -3.86 15.25 -7.33
CA ARG A 169 -3.89 16.41 -6.42
C ARG A 169 -5.29 16.98 -6.29
N ARG A 170 -5.97 17.21 -7.40
CA ARG A 170 -7.33 17.72 -7.42
C ARG A 170 -8.29 16.80 -6.67
N ILE A 171 -8.21 15.48 -6.92
CA ILE A 171 -9.07 14.49 -6.29
C ILE A 171 -8.81 14.41 -4.78
N ILE A 172 -7.56 14.38 -4.35
CA ILE A 172 -7.21 14.28 -2.92
C ILE A 172 -7.57 15.60 -2.21
N THR A 173 -7.26 16.73 -2.80
CA THR A 173 -7.55 18.04 -2.19
C THR A 173 -9.04 18.22 -1.97
N HIS A 174 -9.87 17.99 -3.00
CA HIS A 174 -11.29 18.36 -2.99
C HIS A 174 -12.25 17.19 -2.77
N GLY A 175 -11.71 15.95 -2.68
CA GLY A 175 -12.54 14.75 -2.60
C GLY A 175 -13.28 14.44 -3.90
N VAL A 176 -14.24 13.55 -3.84
CA VAL A 176 -15.08 13.14 -4.98
C VAL A 176 -16.54 13.29 -4.62
N HIS A 177 -17.19 14.31 -5.18
CA HIS A 177 -18.60 14.58 -4.94
C HIS A 177 -19.50 13.37 -5.28
N GLY A 178 -20.47 13.09 -4.42
CA GLY A 178 -21.37 11.96 -4.55
C GLY A 178 -20.76 10.62 -4.12
N THR A 179 -19.59 10.63 -3.47
CA THR A 179 -18.94 9.47 -2.86
C THR A 179 -18.55 9.74 -1.42
N SER A 180 -18.05 8.71 -0.74
CA SER A 180 -17.51 8.84 0.62
C SER A 180 -16.08 9.34 0.67
N MET A 181 -15.44 9.68 -0.45
CA MET A 181 -14.09 10.24 -0.46
C MET A 181 -14.12 11.72 -0.09
N PRO A 182 -13.63 12.10 1.10
CA PRO A 182 -13.71 13.49 1.58
C PRO A 182 -12.63 14.36 0.93
N ALA A 183 -12.77 15.68 1.10
CA ALA A 183 -11.70 16.64 0.83
C ALA A 183 -10.66 16.61 1.96
N PHE A 184 -9.38 16.61 1.59
CA PHE A 184 -8.29 16.55 2.56
C PHE A 184 -7.55 17.87 2.74
N GLU A 185 -7.94 18.94 2.05
CA GLU A 185 -7.28 20.27 2.15
C GLU A 185 -7.27 20.87 3.56
N SER A 186 -8.24 20.50 4.40
CA SER A 186 -8.28 20.94 5.80
C SER A 186 -7.49 20.06 6.76
N LEU A 187 -7.09 18.84 6.34
CA LEU A 187 -6.44 17.83 7.17
C LEU A 187 -4.95 17.66 6.82
N MET A 188 -4.57 18.00 5.60
CA MET A 188 -3.21 17.81 5.08
C MET A 188 -2.70 19.13 4.45
N SER A 189 -1.42 19.41 4.68
CA SER A 189 -0.76 20.50 3.97
C SER A 189 -0.57 20.14 2.49
N LYS A 190 -0.27 21.13 1.64
CA LYS A 190 0.05 20.89 0.23
C LYS A 190 1.21 19.90 0.07
N SER A 191 2.23 19.98 0.91
CA SER A 191 3.35 19.05 0.91
C SER A 191 2.94 17.63 1.29
N ASP A 192 2.00 17.47 2.25
CA ASP A 192 1.49 16.16 2.64
C ASP A 192 0.69 15.52 1.50
N ILE A 193 -0.13 16.30 0.81
CA ILE A 193 -0.88 15.84 -0.37
C ILE A 193 0.07 15.34 -1.45
N GLU A 194 1.15 16.07 -1.74
CA GLU A 194 2.15 15.64 -2.72
C GLU A 194 2.82 14.31 -2.32
N GLN A 195 3.14 14.13 -1.04
CA GLN A 195 3.72 12.88 -0.55
C GLN A 195 2.74 11.70 -0.69
N VAL A 196 1.45 11.91 -0.41
CA VAL A 196 0.41 10.88 -0.62
C VAL A 196 0.28 10.53 -2.10
N ILE A 197 0.36 11.51 -3.00
CA ILE A 197 0.32 11.28 -4.46
C ILE A 197 1.44 10.33 -4.88
N GLU A 198 2.68 10.59 -4.45
CA GLU A 198 3.82 9.72 -4.78
C GLU A 198 3.60 8.28 -4.26
N TYR A 199 3.03 8.14 -3.07
CA TYR A 199 2.74 6.81 -2.52
C TYR A 199 1.60 6.09 -3.27
N VAL A 200 0.56 6.80 -3.70
CA VAL A 200 -0.51 6.23 -4.54
C VAL A 200 0.04 5.76 -5.89
N ILE A 201 0.92 6.55 -6.52
CA ILE A 201 1.61 6.15 -7.76
C ILE A 201 2.45 4.89 -7.53
N PHE A 202 3.21 4.85 -6.43
CA PHE A 202 4.00 3.67 -6.06
C PHE A 202 3.13 2.41 -5.91
N LEU A 203 2.02 2.49 -5.16
CA LEU A 203 1.09 1.36 -4.98
C LEU A 203 0.46 0.91 -6.30
N ALA A 204 0.06 1.85 -7.15
CA ALA A 204 -0.51 1.55 -8.45
C ALA A 204 0.52 0.88 -9.37
N ALA A 205 1.73 1.44 -9.47
CA ALA A 205 2.80 0.89 -10.29
C ALA A 205 3.23 -0.51 -9.80
N ARG A 206 3.26 -0.72 -8.48
CA ARG A 206 3.50 -2.04 -7.89
C ARG A 206 2.45 -3.06 -8.35
N GLY A 207 1.16 -2.70 -8.26
CA GLY A 207 0.08 -3.59 -8.66
C GLY A 207 0.06 -3.89 -10.16
N GLU A 208 0.35 -2.89 -10.99
CA GLU A 208 0.48 -3.05 -12.45
C GLU A 208 1.64 -3.98 -12.83
N THR A 209 2.77 -3.85 -12.15
CA THR A 209 3.93 -4.73 -12.37
C THR A 209 3.61 -6.16 -11.96
N GLU A 210 2.92 -6.36 -10.82
CA GLU A 210 2.46 -7.68 -10.39
C GLU A 210 1.52 -8.32 -11.42
N LEU A 211 0.57 -7.55 -11.95
CA LEU A 211 -0.33 -8.02 -12.99
C LEU A 211 0.42 -8.40 -14.27
N ALA A 212 1.41 -7.62 -14.68
CA ALA A 212 2.24 -7.93 -15.83
C ALA A 212 3.04 -9.22 -15.64
N LEU A 213 3.66 -9.41 -14.46
CA LEU A 213 4.37 -10.66 -14.11
C LEU A 213 3.44 -11.87 -14.11
N VAL A 214 2.23 -11.72 -13.56
CA VAL A 214 1.22 -12.78 -13.58
C VAL A 214 0.85 -13.15 -15.02
N ASN A 215 0.69 -12.19 -15.91
CA ASN A 215 0.37 -12.43 -17.32
C ASN A 215 1.51 -13.21 -18.02
N GLU A 216 2.77 -12.87 -17.76
CA GLU A 216 3.92 -13.64 -18.28
C GLU A 216 3.91 -15.09 -17.73
N ALA A 217 3.62 -15.24 -16.44
CA ALA A 217 3.58 -16.55 -15.79
C ALA A 217 2.41 -17.44 -16.25
N MET A 218 1.30 -16.85 -16.74
CA MET A 218 0.11 -17.61 -17.13
C MET A 218 0.39 -18.63 -18.23
N SER A 219 1.23 -18.29 -19.21
CA SER A 219 1.57 -19.14 -20.36
C SER A 219 2.73 -20.10 -20.10
N ALA A 220 3.44 -19.97 -18.97
CA ALA A 220 4.61 -20.75 -18.65
C ALA A 220 4.27 -22.07 -17.93
N ASP A 221 5.14 -23.06 -18.04
CA ASP A 221 5.07 -24.26 -17.21
C ASP A 221 5.58 -23.97 -15.79
N ASP A 222 4.94 -24.60 -14.79
CA ASP A 222 5.32 -24.41 -13.37
C ASP A 222 6.77 -24.86 -13.08
N ALA A 223 7.30 -25.78 -13.88
CA ALA A 223 8.69 -26.21 -13.81
C ALA A 223 9.69 -25.12 -14.20
N ASP A 224 9.29 -24.20 -15.09
CA ASP A 224 10.14 -23.17 -15.67
C ASP A 224 10.03 -21.82 -14.90
N ALA A 225 9.50 -21.85 -13.68
CA ALA A 225 9.24 -20.65 -12.89
C ALA A 225 10.45 -19.72 -12.76
N ASP A 226 11.64 -20.28 -12.46
CA ASP A 226 12.85 -19.50 -12.21
C ASP A 226 13.46 -18.89 -13.49
N THR A 227 13.22 -19.50 -14.65
CA THR A 227 13.69 -19.01 -15.94
C THR A 227 12.72 -18.06 -16.60
N THR A 228 11.42 -18.20 -16.34
CA THR A 228 10.37 -17.35 -16.90
C THR A 228 10.17 -16.07 -16.09
N VAL A 229 10.07 -16.18 -14.76
CA VAL A 229 9.81 -15.05 -13.87
C VAL A 229 11.11 -14.67 -13.16
N THR A 230 11.92 -13.82 -13.81
CA THR A 230 13.22 -13.39 -13.28
C THR A 230 13.16 -12.01 -12.62
N ASN A 231 14.15 -11.66 -11.81
CA ASN A 231 14.26 -10.33 -11.21
C ASN A 231 14.47 -9.25 -12.29
N GLU A 232 15.22 -9.58 -13.35
CA GLU A 232 15.44 -8.69 -14.50
C GLU A 232 14.13 -8.37 -15.20
N LEU A 233 13.30 -9.39 -15.45
CA LEU A 233 11.95 -9.20 -16.01
C LEU A 233 11.11 -8.31 -15.10
N GLY A 234 11.11 -8.55 -13.81
CA GLY A 234 10.38 -7.74 -12.84
C GLY A 234 10.79 -6.28 -12.86
N LEU A 235 12.10 -6.00 -12.89
CA LEU A 235 12.63 -4.64 -13.02
C LEU A 235 12.27 -4.00 -14.35
N GLN A 236 12.36 -4.72 -15.46
CA GLN A 236 12.00 -4.22 -16.79
C GLN A 236 10.53 -3.85 -16.88
N LEU A 237 9.64 -4.70 -16.35
CA LEU A 237 8.21 -4.43 -16.31
C LEU A 237 7.88 -3.23 -15.42
N ALA A 238 8.52 -3.14 -14.26
CA ALA A 238 8.38 -1.98 -13.37
C ALA A 238 8.81 -0.68 -14.05
N GLN A 239 9.94 -0.67 -14.74
CA GLN A 239 10.42 0.48 -15.51
C GLN A 239 9.41 0.89 -16.59
N THR A 240 8.88 -0.06 -17.36
CA THR A 240 7.86 0.20 -18.39
C THR A 240 6.59 0.81 -17.77
N VAL A 241 6.14 0.30 -16.63
CA VAL A 241 4.99 0.84 -15.91
C VAL A 241 5.27 2.28 -15.47
N PHE A 242 6.42 2.56 -14.87
CA PHE A 242 6.77 3.91 -14.43
C PHE A 242 6.96 4.90 -15.58
N GLU A 243 7.47 4.47 -16.74
CA GLU A 243 7.51 5.31 -17.92
C GLU A 243 6.10 5.76 -18.36
N ASN A 244 5.12 4.85 -18.32
CA ASN A 244 3.73 5.21 -18.60
C ASN A 244 3.16 6.23 -17.60
N TRP A 245 3.58 6.16 -16.32
CA TRP A 245 3.21 7.15 -15.32
C TRP A 245 3.86 8.52 -15.57
N LYS A 246 5.13 8.55 -16.01
CA LYS A 246 5.80 9.80 -16.39
C LYS A 246 5.13 10.47 -17.58
N LEU A 247 4.72 9.69 -18.59
CA LEU A 247 4.02 10.20 -19.76
C LEU A 247 2.65 10.83 -19.42
N ALA A 248 2.03 10.42 -18.31
CA ALA A 248 0.78 11.03 -17.86
C ALA A 248 0.96 12.46 -17.31
N ASP A 249 2.18 12.85 -16.96
CA ASP A 249 2.52 14.19 -16.44
C ASP A 249 3.01 15.16 -17.55
N THR A 250 3.10 14.70 -18.81
CA THR A 250 3.51 15.52 -19.96
C THR A 250 2.32 16.03 -20.75
#